data_103e43dcbf9e112ec79cd560c848afa0
#
_entry.id   103e43dcbf9e112ec79cd560c848afa0
#
_cell.length_a   1.000
_cell.length_b   1.000
_cell.length_c   1.000
_cell.angle_alpha   90.00
_cell.angle_beta   90.00
_cell.angle_gamma   90.00
#
_symmetry.space_group_name_H-M   'P 1'
#
loop_
_entity.id
_entity.type
_entity.pdbx_description
1 polymer ?
#
loop_
_entity_poly.entity_id
_entity_poly.type
_entity_poly.pdbx_seq_one_letter_code
_entity_poly.pdbx_strand_id
1 'polypeptide(L)'
;MRCLRFCCVVLVLPARPAGQESVLKLACEPLDTVRVGFIGLGARGRGAIERYVYLPDAKVVALCDLDSVNVNKANEILTSHKLPAADIYVGEDVWKEMCGRDDIDLVYICTDWHSHAPMAVYAMKQGKHVAVEVPAAMTVAECWDLVNTAEQTRRHCMMLENCCYDFFEMATLNMAQQGLFGDVMHAEGAYIHDLRSYNYDTTATGYKNMWRLKAQKEEAGNPYPTHGLGPVAQILNIHRGDRMATLVSMSNAQKGMHLYAAEHGITGEDTARIDMGDMNTTLIRTAKGKTIMIQHDVTSPRPYNRIHMVSGTKGFAQKYPLTGIALEPNAHEFVSQQTLDSLLKVYEHPFCKEIGEKARKEVWISLWIIV
;
A
#
# COMPACT_ATOMS: atom_id res chain seq x y z
N MET A 1 -22.43 -35.44 -8.41
CA MET A 1 -22.75 -34.02 -8.65
C MET A 1 -22.79 -33.31 -7.30
N ARG A 2 -21.68 -32.67 -6.90
CA ARG A 2 -21.65 -31.81 -5.72
C ARG A 2 -21.87 -30.38 -6.19
N CYS A 3 -22.98 -29.76 -5.75
CA CYS A 3 -23.34 -28.38 -6.03
C CYS A 3 -22.19 -27.43 -5.62
N LEU A 4 -21.60 -26.75 -6.58
CA LEU A 4 -20.77 -25.58 -6.36
C LEU A 4 -21.66 -24.49 -5.71
N ARG A 5 -21.51 -24.29 -4.41
CA ARG A 5 -22.07 -23.12 -3.75
C ARG A 5 -21.25 -21.89 -4.16
N PHE A 6 -21.77 -21.14 -5.10
CA PHE A 6 -21.31 -19.77 -5.34
C PHE A 6 -21.65 -18.92 -4.12
N CYS A 7 -20.64 -18.61 -3.29
CA CYS A 7 -20.82 -17.65 -2.22
C CYS A 7 -20.64 -16.25 -2.83
N CYS A 8 -21.71 -15.64 -3.34
CA CYS A 8 -21.75 -14.21 -3.59
C CYS A 8 -21.80 -13.49 -2.24
N VAL A 9 -20.65 -13.02 -1.75
CA VAL A 9 -20.62 -12.11 -0.61
C VAL A 9 -21.00 -10.73 -1.12
N VAL A 10 -22.26 -10.36 -0.94
CA VAL A 10 -22.72 -8.98 -1.11
C VAL A 10 -22.34 -8.24 0.18
N LEU A 11 -21.25 -7.49 0.15
CA LEU A 11 -20.90 -6.57 1.22
C LEU A 11 -21.85 -5.38 1.17
N VAL A 12 -22.93 -5.46 1.94
CA VAL A 12 -23.73 -4.27 2.28
C VAL A 12 -22.96 -3.54 3.36
N LEU A 13 -22.19 -2.53 2.98
CA LEU A 13 -21.53 -1.66 3.94
C LEU A 13 -22.63 -0.91 4.73
N PRO A 14 -22.58 -0.89 6.06
CA PRO A 14 -23.54 -0.14 6.86
C PRO A 14 -23.48 1.35 6.48
N ALA A 15 -24.61 2.03 6.55
CA ALA A 15 -24.66 3.47 6.37
C ALA A 15 -23.80 4.16 7.47
N ARG A 16 -23.18 5.28 7.12
CA ARG A 16 -22.47 6.11 8.10
C ARG A 16 -23.40 6.44 9.27
N PRO A 17 -22.88 6.44 10.51
CA PRO A 17 -23.64 7.00 11.63
C PRO A 17 -24.04 8.45 11.32
N ALA A 18 -25.26 8.82 11.69
CA ALA A 18 -25.73 10.20 11.50
C ALA A 18 -24.86 11.18 12.30
N GLY A 19 -24.36 12.23 11.64
CA GLY A 19 -23.59 13.29 12.27
C GLY A 19 -22.05 13.19 12.12
N GLN A 20 -21.53 12.15 11.49
CA GLN A 20 -20.09 12.08 11.19
C GLN A 20 -19.76 12.78 9.85
N GLU A 21 -18.80 13.69 9.90
CA GLU A 21 -18.31 14.41 8.73
C GLU A 21 -17.11 13.68 8.11
N SER A 22 -17.17 13.47 6.78
CA SER A 22 -16.09 12.80 6.03
C SER A 22 -14.74 13.48 6.19
N VAL A 23 -13.67 12.67 6.27
CA VAL A 23 -12.28 13.15 6.28
C VAL A 23 -11.63 13.22 4.89
N LEU A 24 -12.35 12.91 3.80
CA LEU A 24 -11.81 12.95 2.43
C LEU A 24 -11.28 14.34 2.01
N LYS A 25 -11.76 15.40 2.64
CA LYS A 25 -11.31 16.78 2.42
C LYS A 25 -10.90 17.44 3.73
N LEU A 26 -10.48 16.63 4.69
CA LEU A 26 -9.98 17.16 5.95
C LEU A 26 -8.77 18.05 5.68
N ALA A 27 -8.81 19.24 6.22
CA ALA A 27 -7.68 20.15 6.30
C ALA A 27 -7.37 20.40 7.78
N CYS A 28 -6.13 20.66 8.08
CA CYS A 28 -5.68 21.14 9.40
C CYS A 28 -4.76 22.34 9.20
N GLU A 29 -4.54 23.11 10.27
CA GLU A 29 -3.58 24.21 10.22
C GLU A 29 -2.19 23.70 9.84
N PRO A 30 -1.50 24.36 8.90
CA PRO A 30 -0.14 24.01 8.53
C PRO A 30 0.81 24.07 9.73
N LEU A 31 1.75 23.12 9.79
CA LEU A 31 2.83 23.12 10.75
C LEU A 31 4.14 23.48 10.03
N ASP A 32 4.93 24.35 10.64
CA ASP A 32 6.26 24.69 10.10
C ASP A 32 7.20 23.47 10.08
N THR A 33 7.03 22.58 11.05
CA THR A 33 7.75 21.32 11.14
C THR A 33 6.84 20.23 11.70
N VAL A 34 6.73 19.11 10.98
CA VAL A 34 5.98 17.93 11.44
C VAL A 34 6.89 17.04 12.27
N ARG A 35 6.57 16.83 13.55
CA ARG A 35 7.31 15.98 14.46
C ARG A 35 6.80 14.56 14.39
N VAL A 36 7.67 13.62 14.02
CA VAL A 36 7.28 12.25 13.66
C VAL A 36 7.82 11.24 14.65
N GLY A 37 6.93 10.38 15.16
CA GLY A 37 7.28 9.18 15.89
C GLY A 37 7.12 7.94 15.00
N PHE A 38 8.13 7.06 14.96
CA PHE A 38 8.10 5.82 14.17
C PHE A 38 7.86 4.60 15.05
N ILE A 39 6.96 3.71 14.63
CA ILE A 39 6.71 2.41 15.26
C ILE A 39 7.00 1.30 14.24
N GLY A 40 7.92 0.39 14.60
CA GLY A 40 8.37 -0.68 13.72
C GLY A 40 9.55 -0.25 12.84
N LEU A 41 10.75 -0.68 13.25
CA LEU A 41 12.03 -0.26 12.66
C LEU A 41 12.76 -1.43 11.98
N GLY A 42 11.99 -2.37 11.44
CA GLY A 42 12.48 -3.37 10.51
C GLY A 42 13.06 -2.72 9.23
N ALA A 43 13.36 -3.52 8.21
CA ALA A 43 13.93 -2.99 6.96
C ALA A 43 13.09 -1.86 6.34
N ARG A 44 11.75 -2.02 6.36
CA ARG A 44 10.83 -1.02 5.80
C ARG A 44 10.82 0.30 6.60
N GLY A 45 10.75 0.23 7.93
CA GLY A 45 10.77 1.42 8.81
C GLY A 45 12.08 2.19 8.71
N ARG A 46 13.23 1.50 8.74
CA ARG A 46 14.52 2.15 8.53
C ARG A 46 14.64 2.78 7.15
N GLY A 47 14.21 2.08 6.09
CA GLY A 47 14.15 2.67 4.75
C GLY A 47 13.22 3.88 4.64
N ALA A 48 12.16 3.97 5.48
CA ALA A 48 11.37 5.19 5.57
C ALA A 48 12.16 6.33 6.22
N ILE A 49 12.87 6.07 7.33
CA ILE A 49 13.71 7.07 7.99
C ILE A 49 14.80 7.60 7.04
N GLU A 50 15.45 6.73 6.25
CA GLU A 50 16.41 7.12 5.21
C GLU A 50 15.85 8.13 4.19
N ARG A 51 14.53 8.16 4.00
CA ARG A 51 13.87 9.17 3.16
C ARG A 51 13.50 10.43 3.94
N TYR A 52 13.08 10.27 5.20
CA TYR A 52 12.69 11.40 6.05
C TYR A 52 13.84 12.34 6.38
N VAL A 53 15.09 11.86 6.39
CA VAL A 53 16.29 12.71 6.63
C VAL A 53 16.46 13.81 5.58
N TYR A 54 15.81 13.70 4.42
CA TYR A 54 15.84 14.69 3.34
C TYR A 54 14.60 15.60 3.31
N LEU A 55 13.68 15.45 4.26
CA LEU A 55 12.50 16.31 4.34
C LEU A 55 12.78 17.48 5.30
N PRO A 56 12.93 18.72 4.80
CA PRO A 56 13.32 19.86 5.63
C PRO A 56 12.25 20.21 6.69
N ASP A 57 10.99 19.92 6.36
CA ASP A 57 9.83 20.27 7.20
C ASP A 57 9.34 19.08 8.06
N ALA A 58 10.16 18.03 8.21
CA ALA A 58 9.87 16.88 9.06
C ALA A 58 11.04 16.57 10.01
N LYS A 59 10.70 16.27 11.26
CA LYS A 59 11.69 15.91 12.28
C LYS A 59 11.31 14.60 12.95
N VAL A 60 12.19 13.60 12.88
CA VAL A 60 12.02 12.36 13.63
C VAL A 60 12.38 12.62 15.09
N VAL A 61 11.44 12.47 16.00
CA VAL A 61 11.61 12.79 17.43
C VAL A 61 11.51 11.56 18.34
N ALA A 62 10.93 10.46 17.86
CA ALA A 62 10.79 9.23 18.63
C ALA A 62 10.87 7.99 17.74
N LEU A 63 11.49 6.94 18.25
CA LEU A 63 11.73 5.66 17.60
C LEU A 63 11.29 4.52 18.50
N CYS A 64 10.39 3.66 18.02
CA CYS A 64 9.83 2.55 18.80
C CYS A 64 9.94 1.22 18.04
N ASP A 65 10.48 0.20 18.67
CA ASP A 65 10.52 -1.18 18.18
C ASP A 65 10.56 -2.17 19.34
N LEU A 66 10.24 -3.42 19.09
CA LEU A 66 10.42 -4.52 20.03
C LEU A 66 11.91 -4.83 20.30
N ASP A 67 12.78 -4.46 19.35
CA ASP A 67 14.19 -4.80 19.31
C ASP A 67 15.06 -3.55 19.40
N SER A 68 15.87 -3.46 20.45
CA SER A 68 16.82 -2.36 20.66
C SER A 68 17.83 -2.21 19.51
N VAL A 69 18.19 -3.30 18.83
CA VAL A 69 19.11 -3.26 17.68
C VAL A 69 18.50 -2.46 16.53
N ASN A 70 17.20 -2.65 16.28
CA ASN A 70 16.50 -1.89 15.23
C ASN A 70 16.42 -0.40 15.55
N VAL A 71 16.12 -0.06 16.81
CA VAL A 71 16.04 1.33 17.26
C VAL A 71 17.40 2.02 17.14
N ASN A 72 18.48 1.35 17.57
CA ASN A 72 19.84 1.90 17.47
C ASN A 72 20.24 2.13 16.02
N LYS A 73 20.02 1.17 15.12
CA LYS A 73 20.29 1.34 13.68
C LYS A 73 19.49 2.49 13.06
N ALA A 74 18.24 2.70 13.50
CA ALA A 74 17.44 3.83 13.04
C ALA A 74 18.01 5.18 13.53
N ASN A 75 18.48 5.26 14.78
CA ASN A 75 19.17 6.45 15.29
C ASN A 75 20.53 6.70 14.62
N GLU A 76 21.27 5.64 14.24
CA GLU A 76 22.50 5.77 13.46
C GLU A 76 22.24 6.43 12.09
N ILE A 77 21.10 6.15 11.44
CA ILE A 77 20.71 6.84 10.20
C ILE A 77 20.59 8.35 10.45
N LEU A 78 19.86 8.75 11.50
CA LEU A 78 19.69 10.18 11.83
C LEU A 78 21.05 10.86 12.09
N THR A 79 21.85 10.28 12.96
CA THR A 79 23.13 10.87 13.37
C THR A 79 24.17 10.90 12.25
N SER A 80 24.18 9.90 11.36
CA SER A 80 25.04 9.90 10.16
C SER A 80 24.72 11.06 9.21
N HIS A 81 23.47 11.51 9.19
CA HIS A 81 23.02 12.70 8.46
C HIS A 81 23.10 14.00 9.27
N LYS A 82 23.81 13.98 10.42
CA LYS A 82 23.99 15.12 11.32
C LYS A 82 22.67 15.67 11.89
N LEU A 83 21.65 14.84 11.95
CA LEU A 83 20.39 15.14 12.62
C LEU A 83 20.45 14.73 14.10
N PRO A 84 19.66 15.38 14.98
CA PRO A 84 19.56 14.96 16.37
C PRO A 84 19.09 13.50 16.49
N ALA A 85 19.63 12.78 17.45
CA ALA A 85 19.09 11.48 17.83
C ALA A 85 17.66 11.64 18.37
N ALA A 86 16.80 10.69 18.04
CA ALA A 86 15.43 10.62 18.52
C ALA A 86 15.37 9.83 19.85
N ASP A 87 14.33 10.08 20.64
CA ASP A 87 14.07 9.33 21.86
C ASP A 87 13.73 7.86 21.55
N ILE A 88 14.15 6.96 22.43
CA ILE A 88 14.12 5.51 22.22
C ILE A 88 13.04 4.87 23.08
N TYR A 89 12.19 4.05 22.44
CA TYR A 89 11.18 3.23 23.08
C TYR A 89 11.38 1.76 22.65
N VAL A 90 11.64 0.86 23.62
CA VAL A 90 11.90 -0.55 23.35
C VAL A 90 10.98 -1.43 24.19
N GLY A 91 10.13 -2.21 23.55
CA GLY A 91 9.20 -3.15 24.22
C GLY A 91 7.83 -3.21 23.58
N GLU A 92 6.97 -4.10 24.10
CA GLU A 92 5.68 -4.42 23.48
C GLU A 92 4.67 -3.27 23.53
N ASP A 93 4.48 -2.64 24.67
CA ASP A 93 3.43 -1.63 24.90
C ASP A 93 3.92 -0.18 24.99
N VAL A 94 5.22 0.03 24.89
CA VAL A 94 5.84 1.36 25.06
C VAL A 94 5.47 2.35 23.94
N TRP A 95 5.00 1.84 22.81
CA TRP A 95 4.45 2.68 21.74
C TRP A 95 3.24 3.50 22.19
N LYS A 96 2.49 3.03 23.18
CA LYS A 96 1.37 3.78 23.77
C LYS A 96 1.84 5.02 24.51
N GLU A 97 2.92 4.89 25.27
CA GLU A 97 3.58 6.02 25.94
C GLU A 97 4.08 7.03 24.90
N MET A 98 4.77 6.57 23.86
CA MET A 98 5.21 7.42 22.77
C MET A 98 4.04 8.17 22.11
N CYS A 99 2.93 7.50 21.82
CA CYS A 99 1.75 8.14 21.25
C CYS A 99 1.11 9.20 22.17
N GLY A 100 1.32 9.12 23.47
CA GLY A 100 0.82 10.09 24.46
C GLY A 100 1.61 11.41 24.53
N ARG A 101 2.74 11.53 23.84
CA ARG A 101 3.61 12.73 23.88
C ARG A 101 2.98 13.91 23.15
N ASP A 102 3.05 15.10 23.70
CA ASP A 102 2.53 16.34 23.11
C ASP A 102 3.44 16.90 22.00
N ASP A 103 4.69 16.46 21.93
CA ASP A 103 5.66 16.86 20.92
C ASP A 103 5.75 15.91 19.73
N ILE A 104 4.74 15.08 19.49
CA ILE A 104 4.55 14.26 18.29
C ILE A 104 3.27 14.70 17.58
N ASP A 105 3.37 15.01 16.30
CA ASP A 105 2.26 15.41 15.44
C ASP A 105 1.76 14.24 14.57
N LEU A 106 2.69 13.42 14.09
CA LEU A 106 2.45 12.29 13.19
C LEU A 106 3.08 11.01 13.75
N VAL A 107 2.33 9.93 13.74
CA VAL A 107 2.84 8.57 14.01
C VAL A 107 2.93 7.79 12.71
N TYR A 108 4.13 7.32 12.37
CA TYR A 108 4.39 6.44 11.23
C TYR A 108 4.46 4.99 11.71
N ILE A 109 3.56 4.13 11.20
CA ILE A 109 3.40 2.74 11.65
C ILE A 109 3.88 1.80 10.55
N CYS A 110 4.85 0.93 10.90
CA CYS A 110 5.55 0.03 9.99
C CYS A 110 5.78 -1.36 10.60
N THR A 111 4.80 -1.84 11.33
CA THR A 111 4.81 -3.10 12.09
C THR A 111 4.33 -4.28 11.23
N ASP A 112 3.90 -5.38 11.86
CA ASP A 112 3.14 -6.44 11.20
C ASP A 112 1.70 -6.00 10.89
N TRP A 113 1.04 -6.74 9.99
CA TRP A 113 -0.28 -6.36 9.48
C TRP A 113 -1.37 -6.27 10.55
N HIS A 114 -1.38 -7.17 11.54
CA HIS A 114 -2.41 -7.20 12.60
C HIS A 114 -2.28 -6.04 13.59
N SER A 115 -1.09 -5.46 13.68
CA SER A 115 -0.80 -4.33 14.57
C SER A 115 -1.16 -2.97 13.95
N HIS A 116 -1.29 -2.87 12.63
CA HIS A 116 -1.48 -1.61 11.92
C HIS A 116 -2.74 -0.85 12.37
N ALA A 117 -3.91 -1.46 12.25
CA ALA A 117 -5.17 -0.80 12.58
C ALA A 117 -5.32 -0.47 14.08
N PRO A 118 -5.03 -1.39 15.02
CA PRO A 118 -5.09 -1.08 16.45
C PRO A 118 -4.19 0.09 16.85
N MET A 119 -2.95 0.13 16.35
CA MET A 119 -2.01 1.21 16.65
C MET A 119 -2.46 2.55 16.03
N ALA A 120 -2.95 2.53 14.79
CA ALA A 120 -3.45 3.71 14.10
C ALA A 120 -4.66 4.32 14.82
N VAL A 121 -5.62 3.49 15.22
CA VAL A 121 -6.80 3.90 15.99
C VAL A 121 -6.38 4.51 17.33
N TYR A 122 -5.45 3.89 18.04
CA TYR A 122 -4.95 4.42 19.30
C TYR A 122 -4.26 5.76 19.12
N ALA A 123 -3.35 5.88 18.16
CA ALA A 123 -2.62 7.12 17.89
C ALA A 123 -3.58 8.28 17.54
N MET A 124 -4.59 8.04 16.71
CA MET A 124 -5.61 9.05 16.40
C MET A 124 -6.39 9.48 17.64
N LYS A 125 -6.74 8.56 18.54
CA LYS A 125 -7.40 8.87 19.82
C LYS A 125 -6.51 9.69 20.76
N GLN A 126 -5.17 9.57 20.64
CA GLN A 126 -4.20 10.43 21.32
C GLN A 126 -3.97 11.76 20.60
N GLY A 127 -4.78 12.08 19.58
CA GLY A 127 -4.71 13.35 18.85
C GLY A 127 -3.61 13.41 17.78
N LYS A 128 -3.01 12.28 17.38
CA LYS A 128 -1.96 12.23 16.37
C LYS A 128 -2.54 12.01 14.97
N HIS A 129 -1.92 12.59 13.95
CA HIS A 129 -2.08 12.14 12.59
C HIS A 129 -1.37 10.80 12.41
N VAL A 130 -1.81 10.00 11.43
CA VAL A 130 -1.26 8.65 11.21
C VAL A 130 -0.88 8.45 9.76
N ALA A 131 0.31 7.92 9.55
CA ALA A 131 0.75 7.31 8.32
C ALA A 131 1.02 5.82 8.59
N VAL A 132 0.31 4.92 7.93
CA VAL A 132 0.39 3.48 8.20
C VAL A 132 0.76 2.72 6.93
N GLU A 133 1.71 1.79 7.03
CA GLU A 133 2.12 0.92 5.93
C GLU A 133 0.98 -0.03 5.51
N VAL A 134 1.13 -0.59 4.33
CA VAL A 134 0.13 -1.47 3.70
C VAL A 134 0.23 -2.92 4.20
N PRO A 135 -0.92 -3.58 4.34
CA PRO A 135 -2.29 -3.09 4.35
C PRO A 135 -2.62 -2.38 5.67
N ALA A 136 -3.44 -1.34 5.64
CA ALA A 136 -3.80 -0.59 6.85
C ALA A 136 -4.69 -1.37 7.80
N ALA A 137 -5.43 -2.37 7.31
CA ALA A 137 -6.34 -3.21 8.07
C ALA A 137 -6.43 -4.61 7.46
N MET A 138 -6.72 -5.63 8.27
CA MET A 138 -6.90 -7.01 7.85
C MET A 138 -8.38 -7.44 7.84
N THR A 139 -9.22 -6.75 8.57
CA THR A 139 -10.65 -7.07 8.69
C THR A 139 -11.55 -5.90 8.30
N VAL A 140 -12.80 -6.20 7.95
CA VAL A 140 -13.82 -5.16 7.67
C VAL A 140 -14.10 -4.31 8.91
N ALA A 141 -14.06 -4.89 10.09
CA ALA A 141 -14.23 -4.16 11.37
C ALA A 141 -13.11 -3.12 11.53
N GLU A 142 -11.86 -3.51 11.37
CA GLU A 142 -10.70 -2.61 11.43
C GLU A 142 -10.78 -1.49 10.38
N CYS A 143 -11.24 -1.78 9.15
CA CYS A 143 -11.46 -0.74 8.15
C CYS A 143 -12.44 0.33 8.65
N TRP A 144 -13.54 -0.08 9.29
CA TRP A 144 -14.50 0.83 9.89
C TRP A 144 -13.94 1.57 11.10
N ASP A 145 -13.16 0.90 11.93
CA ASP A 145 -12.52 1.53 13.09
C ASP A 145 -11.58 2.65 12.65
N LEU A 146 -10.78 2.44 11.60
CA LEU A 146 -9.91 3.48 11.04
C LEU A 146 -10.72 4.69 10.53
N VAL A 147 -11.75 4.45 9.70
CA VAL A 147 -12.58 5.52 9.13
C VAL A 147 -13.34 6.26 10.23
N ASN A 148 -14.03 5.54 11.11
CA ASN A 148 -14.82 6.13 12.19
C ASN A 148 -13.94 6.93 13.15
N THR A 149 -12.77 6.41 13.52
CA THR A 149 -11.85 7.11 14.42
C THR A 149 -11.29 8.37 13.75
N ALA A 150 -10.90 8.32 12.48
CA ALA A 150 -10.44 9.50 11.75
C ALA A 150 -11.53 10.59 11.67
N GLU A 151 -12.77 10.20 11.40
CA GLU A 151 -13.92 11.12 11.38
C GLU A 151 -14.24 11.73 12.76
N GLN A 152 -14.18 10.91 13.82
CA GLN A 152 -14.45 11.36 15.20
C GLN A 152 -13.34 12.26 15.75
N THR A 153 -12.09 11.90 15.52
CA THR A 153 -10.94 12.65 16.07
C THR A 153 -10.48 13.80 15.18
N ARG A 154 -10.98 13.87 13.96
CA ARG A 154 -10.55 14.84 12.93
C ARG A 154 -9.04 14.78 12.73
N ARG A 155 -8.50 13.55 12.64
CA ARG A 155 -7.08 13.29 12.34
C ARG A 155 -6.93 12.62 10.98
N HIS A 156 -5.90 13.00 10.24
CA HIS A 156 -5.54 12.30 9.02
C HIS A 156 -5.09 10.88 9.36
N CYS A 157 -5.59 9.92 8.59
CA CYS A 157 -5.10 8.54 8.60
C CYS A 157 -4.83 8.15 7.15
N MET A 158 -3.57 8.09 6.79
CA MET A 158 -3.13 7.78 5.42
C MET A 158 -2.49 6.41 5.37
N MET A 159 -3.05 5.51 4.55
CA MET A 159 -2.35 4.30 4.15
C MET A 159 -1.30 4.65 3.10
N LEU A 160 -0.06 4.22 3.33
CA LEU A 160 1.10 4.56 2.51
C LEU A 160 1.21 3.63 1.28
N GLU A 161 0.22 3.72 0.38
CA GLU A 161 0.23 2.93 -0.86
C GLU A 161 1.14 3.57 -1.90
N ASN A 162 2.40 3.17 -1.87
CA ASN A 162 3.45 3.74 -2.72
C ASN A 162 3.23 3.53 -4.23
N CYS A 163 2.49 2.49 -4.63
CA CYS A 163 2.25 2.21 -6.04
C CYS A 163 1.36 3.26 -6.72
N CYS A 164 0.58 4.02 -5.94
CA CYS A 164 -0.18 5.16 -6.45
C CYS A 164 0.72 6.29 -6.97
N TYR A 165 1.96 6.35 -6.52
CA TYR A 165 2.90 7.45 -6.77
C TYR A 165 4.03 7.06 -7.73
N ASP A 166 3.98 5.87 -8.30
CA ASP A 166 4.91 5.48 -9.36
C ASP A 166 4.68 6.35 -10.60
N PHE A 167 5.73 6.67 -11.32
CA PHE A 167 5.72 7.61 -12.42
C PHE A 167 4.67 7.26 -13.49
N PHE A 168 4.57 5.99 -13.90
CA PHE A 168 3.63 5.58 -14.94
C PHE A 168 2.18 5.60 -14.43
N GLU A 169 1.94 5.19 -13.19
CA GLU A 169 0.62 5.23 -12.53
C GLU A 169 0.14 6.67 -12.38
N MET A 170 1.00 7.58 -11.97
CA MET A 170 0.68 9.01 -11.88
C MET A 170 0.46 9.65 -13.25
N ALA A 171 1.26 9.29 -14.27
CA ALA A 171 1.06 9.77 -15.62
C ALA A 171 -0.27 9.28 -16.20
N THR A 172 -0.61 8.00 -16.05
CA THR A 172 -1.90 7.45 -16.51
C THR A 172 -3.09 8.03 -15.75
N LEU A 173 -2.94 8.33 -14.44
CA LEU A 173 -3.94 9.07 -13.69
C LEU A 173 -4.18 10.47 -14.32
N ASN A 174 -3.13 11.20 -14.60
CA ASN A 174 -3.23 12.53 -15.21
C ASN A 174 -3.83 12.46 -16.63
N MET A 175 -3.44 11.47 -17.44
CA MET A 175 -4.03 11.20 -18.75
C MET A 175 -5.54 10.92 -18.66
N ALA A 176 -5.96 10.10 -17.70
CA ALA A 176 -7.37 9.78 -17.48
C ALA A 176 -8.16 11.02 -17.02
N GLN A 177 -7.60 11.81 -16.10
CA GLN A 177 -8.23 13.06 -15.63
C GLN A 177 -8.39 14.11 -16.74
N GLN A 178 -7.49 14.13 -17.70
CA GLN A 178 -7.56 14.99 -18.87
C GLN A 178 -8.38 14.38 -20.04
N GLY A 179 -8.97 13.18 -19.84
CA GLY A 179 -9.87 12.55 -20.79
C GLY A 179 -9.19 11.86 -21.99
N LEU A 180 -7.86 11.61 -21.93
CA LEU A 180 -7.11 11.00 -23.03
C LEU A 180 -7.65 9.61 -23.38
N PHE A 181 -8.08 8.84 -22.38
CA PHE A 181 -8.65 7.50 -22.58
C PHE A 181 -10.18 7.50 -22.83
N GLY A 182 -10.81 8.68 -22.87
CA GLY A 182 -12.28 8.78 -22.88
C GLY A 182 -12.90 8.30 -21.56
N ASP A 183 -14.04 7.61 -21.65
CA ASP A 183 -14.65 7.00 -20.46
C ASP A 183 -13.92 5.71 -20.11
N VAL A 184 -13.23 5.69 -18.98
CA VAL A 184 -12.57 4.47 -18.48
C VAL A 184 -13.62 3.48 -18.01
N MET A 185 -13.63 2.29 -18.61
CA MET A 185 -14.64 1.26 -18.38
C MET A 185 -14.11 0.07 -17.57
N HIS A 186 -12.82 -0.22 -17.70
CA HIS A 186 -12.17 -1.37 -17.07
C HIS A 186 -10.75 -1.02 -16.63
N ALA A 187 -10.33 -1.61 -15.53
CA ALA A 187 -8.94 -1.52 -15.09
C ALA A 187 -8.49 -2.83 -14.41
N GLU A 188 -7.18 -3.09 -14.45
CA GLU A 188 -6.59 -4.27 -13.85
C GLU A 188 -5.37 -3.88 -13.02
N GLY A 189 -5.20 -4.58 -11.90
CA GLY A 189 -4.05 -4.42 -11.03
C GLY A 189 -3.66 -5.73 -10.36
N ALA A 190 -2.46 -5.79 -9.81
CA ALA A 190 -2.00 -7.00 -9.13
C ALA A 190 -0.92 -6.70 -8.08
N TYR A 191 -0.67 -7.69 -7.25
CA TYR A 191 0.58 -7.88 -6.53
C TYR A 191 1.07 -9.30 -6.77
N ILE A 192 2.02 -9.42 -7.69
CA ILE A 192 2.66 -10.68 -8.08
C ILE A 192 4.14 -10.55 -7.75
N HIS A 193 4.60 -11.32 -6.77
CA HIS A 193 5.95 -11.22 -6.25
C HIS A 193 6.36 -12.53 -5.58
N ASP A 194 7.30 -13.27 -6.12
CA ASP A 194 7.78 -14.49 -5.47
C ASP A 194 8.43 -14.16 -4.12
N LEU A 195 7.72 -14.47 -3.03
CA LEU A 195 8.17 -14.25 -1.66
C LEU A 195 8.40 -15.54 -0.88
N ARG A 196 8.47 -16.70 -1.54
CA ARG A 196 8.62 -17.98 -0.86
C ARG A 196 9.86 -18.04 0.04
N SER A 197 11.00 -17.58 -0.46
CA SER A 197 12.24 -17.50 0.32
C SER A 197 12.12 -16.58 1.52
N TYR A 198 11.54 -15.40 1.35
CA TYR A 198 11.37 -14.42 2.43
C TYR A 198 10.42 -14.91 3.53
N ASN A 199 9.38 -15.64 3.17
CA ASN A 199 8.40 -16.18 4.12
C ASN A 199 9.01 -17.20 5.07
N TYR A 200 9.99 -17.99 4.61
CA TYR A 200 10.70 -18.99 5.42
C TYR A 200 12.06 -18.51 5.95
N ASP A 201 12.44 -17.29 5.67
CA ASP A 201 13.70 -16.74 6.17
C ASP A 201 13.58 -16.37 7.65
N THR A 202 14.32 -17.10 8.48
CA THR A 202 14.41 -16.85 9.94
C THR A 202 15.56 -15.93 10.34
N THR A 203 16.34 -15.44 9.35
CA THR A 203 17.46 -14.53 9.59
C THR A 203 17.00 -13.07 9.80
N ALA A 204 17.95 -12.18 10.04
CA ALA A 204 17.67 -10.75 10.18
C ALA A 204 17.15 -10.07 8.89
N THR A 205 17.26 -10.75 7.74
CA THR A 205 16.76 -10.27 6.45
C THR A 205 15.32 -10.69 6.18
N GLY A 206 14.83 -11.72 6.86
CA GLY A 206 13.46 -12.22 6.77
C GLY A 206 12.47 -11.43 7.62
N TYR A 207 11.22 -11.84 7.54
CA TYR A 207 10.16 -11.29 8.39
C TYR A 207 10.32 -11.80 9.84
N LYS A 208 10.50 -10.90 10.81
CA LYS A 208 10.68 -11.25 12.22
C LYS A 208 9.62 -12.27 12.67
N ASN A 209 10.07 -13.39 13.22
CA ASN A 209 9.20 -14.50 13.65
C ASN A 209 8.28 -15.04 12.53
N MET A 210 8.67 -14.87 11.26
CA MET A 210 7.88 -15.29 10.09
C MET A 210 6.41 -14.80 10.14
N TRP A 211 6.18 -13.56 10.62
CA TRP A 211 4.83 -13.03 10.83
C TRP A 211 3.99 -13.06 9.56
N ARG A 212 4.60 -12.86 8.38
CA ARG A 212 3.88 -12.87 7.10
C ARG A 212 3.42 -14.28 6.72
N LEU A 213 4.25 -15.28 6.95
CA LEU A 213 3.84 -16.68 6.76
C LEU A 213 2.67 -17.04 7.68
N LYS A 214 2.74 -16.62 8.96
CA LYS A 214 1.64 -16.84 9.93
C LYS A 214 0.34 -16.20 9.45
N ALA A 215 0.37 -14.95 8.99
CA ALA A 215 -0.78 -14.29 8.41
C ALA A 215 -1.34 -15.06 7.18
N GLN A 216 -0.48 -15.56 6.28
CA GLN A 216 -0.91 -16.35 5.11
C GLN A 216 -1.50 -17.73 5.48
N LYS A 217 -1.17 -18.27 6.66
CA LYS A 217 -1.78 -19.51 7.17
C LYS A 217 -3.22 -19.31 7.62
N GLU A 218 -3.57 -18.12 8.06
CA GLU A 218 -4.88 -17.80 8.64
C GLU A 218 -5.80 -17.06 7.66
N GLU A 219 -5.24 -16.32 6.71
CA GLU A 219 -5.96 -15.43 5.81
C GLU A 219 -6.15 -16.06 4.42
N ALA A 220 -7.40 -16.42 4.09
CA ALA A 220 -7.77 -16.86 2.76
C ALA A 220 -8.00 -15.68 1.81
N GLY A 221 -7.71 -15.86 0.52
CA GLY A 221 -8.01 -14.88 -0.51
C GLY A 221 -6.85 -13.95 -0.85
N ASN A 222 -7.09 -12.65 -0.93
CA ASN A 222 -6.09 -11.64 -1.24
C ASN A 222 -5.85 -10.72 -0.03
N PRO A 223 -4.84 -10.98 0.79
CA PRO A 223 -4.54 -10.14 1.96
C PRO A 223 -3.81 -8.83 1.59
N TYR A 224 -3.43 -8.65 0.33
CA TYR A 224 -2.58 -7.52 -0.09
C TYR A 224 -3.04 -6.90 -1.42
N PRO A 225 -4.32 -6.45 -1.54
CA PRO A 225 -4.87 -5.95 -2.80
C PRO A 225 -4.37 -4.56 -3.19
N THR A 226 -3.84 -3.79 -2.25
CA THR A 226 -3.69 -2.33 -2.34
C THR A 226 -2.74 -1.88 -3.44
N HIS A 227 -1.64 -2.60 -3.68
CA HIS A 227 -0.67 -2.26 -4.73
C HIS A 227 -1.27 -2.28 -6.14
N GLY A 228 -2.20 -3.19 -6.40
CA GLY A 228 -2.94 -3.21 -7.67
C GLY A 228 -4.16 -2.29 -7.65
N LEU A 229 -4.92 -2.33 -6.55
CA LEU A 229 -6.20 -1.64 -6.42
C LEU A 229 -6.06 -0.12 -6.28
N GLY A 230 -5.08 0.34 -5.50
CA GLY A 230 -4.89 1.77 -5.20
C GLY A 230 -4.81 2.64 -6.46
N PRO A 231 -3.85 2.42 -7.37
CA PRO A 231 -3.71 3.21 -8.58
C PRO A 231 -4.96 3.20 -9.46
N VAL A 232 -5.55 2.02 -9.70
CA VAL A 232 -6.74 1.91 -10.58
C VAL A 232 -7.99 2.49 -9.93
N ALA A 233 -8.11 2.44 -8.60
CA ALA A 233 -9.23 3.06 -7.87
C ALA A 233 -9.20 4.60 -8.01
N GLN A 234 -8.02 5.21 -8.03
CA GLN A 234 -7.87 6.65 -8.28
C GLN A 234 -8.32 7.01 -9.69
N ILE A 235 -7.89 6.27 -10.71
CA ILE A 235 -8.27 6.48 -12.12
C ILE A 235 -9.78 6.33 -12.31
N LEU A 236 -10.40 5.38 -11.63
CA LEU A 236 -11.84 5.11 -11.71
C LEU A 236 -12.69 6.05 -10.83
N ASN A 237 -12.08 6.99 -10.12
CA ASN A 237 -12.74 7.93 -9.21
C ASN A 237 -13.54 7.24 -8.09
N ILE A 238 -13.04 6.14 -7.54
CA ILE A 238 -13.67 5.44 -6.40
C ILE A 238 -13.69 6.39 -5.20
N HIS A 239 -14.87 6.51 -4.57
CA HIS A 239 -15.21 7.49 -3.51
C HIS A 239 -15.11 8.96 -3.94
N ARG A 240 -14.89 9.24 -5.24
CA ARG A 240 -14.85 10.58 -5.83
C ARG A 240 -15.82 10.70 -7.03
N GLY A 241 -16.96 10.03 -6.94
CA GLY A 241 -18.01 10.01 -7.95
C GLY A 241 -18.43 8.62 -8.39
N ASP A 242 -17.69 7.57 -8.01
CA ASP A 242 -18.08 6.17 -8.16
C ASP A 242 -17.81 5.40 -6.84
N ARG A 243 -18.25 4.16 -6.74
CA ARG A 243 -18.00 3.26 -5.61
C ARG A 243 -18.00 1.80 -6.07
N MET A 244 -17.27 0.96 -5.39
CA MET A 244 -17.36 -0.49 -5.55
C MET A 244 -18.75 -0.96 -5.07
N ALA A 245 -19.40 -1.83 -5.85
CA ALA A 245 -20.77 -2.28 -5.56
C ALA A 245 -20.84 -3.78 -5.29
N THR A 246 -20.17 -4.59 -6.11
CA THR A 246 -20.16 -6.05 -5.96
C THR A 246 -18.76 -6.58 -6.18
N LEU A 247 -18.44 -7.69 -5.51
CA LEU A 247 -17.15 -8.36 -5.60
C LEU A 247 -17.33 -9.87 -5.65
N VAL A 248 -16.55 -10.52 -6.51
CA VAL A 248 -16.37 -11.98 -6.53
C VAL A 248 -14.89 -12.27 -6.49
N SER A 249 -14.48 -13.17 -5.60
CA SER A 249 -13.07 -13.54 -5.44
C SER A 249 -12.92 -15.06 -5.41
N MET A 250 -11.86 -15.55 -6.03
CA MET A 250 -11.57 -16.97 -6.14
C MET A 250 -10.07 -17.20 -5.99
N SER A 251 -9.70 -18.17 -5.15
CA SER A 251 -8.33 -18.67 -5.03
C SER A 251 -8.22 -20.07 -5.60
N ASN A 252 -7.08 -20.41 -6.19
CA ASN A 252 -6.73 -21.77 -6.49
C ASN A 252 -6.21 -22.51 -5.24
N ALA A 253 -5.86 -23.78 -5.38
CA ALA A 253 -5.22 -24.54 -4.31
C ALA A 253 -3.80 -24.01 -4.04
N GLN A 254 -3.40 -24.03 -2.78
CA GLN A 254 -2.03 -23.74 -2.36
C GLN A 254 -1.12 -24.94 -2.64
N LYS A 255 -0.01 -24.74 -3.33
CA LYS A 255 1.05 -25.74 -3.61
C LYS A 255 2.45 -25.15 -3.53
N GLY A 256 2.63 -23.90 -3.95
CA GLY A 256 3.94 -23.27 -4.10
C GLY A 256 4.76 -23.25 -2.82
N MET A 257 4.15 -22.91 -1.69
CA MET A 257 4.84 -22.90 -0.39
C MET A 257 5.20 -24.30 0.10
N HIS A 258 4.31 -25.28 -0.07
CA HIS A 258 4.57 -26.65 0.34
C HIS A 258 5.71 -27.30 -0.47
N LEU A 259 5.71 -27.09 -1.78
CA LEU A 259 6.79 -27.60 -2.65
C LEU A 259 8.12 -26.93 -2.31
N TYR A 260 8.12 -25.62 -2.14
CA TYR A 260 9.31 -24.87 -1.73
C TYR A 260 9.88 -25.39 -0.40
N ALA A 261 9.02 -25.58 0.61
CA ALA A 261 9.43 -26.12 1.90
C ALA A 261 10.05 -27.53 1.76
N ALA A 262 9.41 -28.42 1.00
CA ALA A 262 9.91 -29.77 0.77
C ALA A 262 11.27 -29.78 0.07
N GLU A 263 11.46 -28.96 -0.96
CA GLU A 263 12.72 -28.82 -1.69
C GLU A 263 13.87 -28.27 -0.84
N HIS A 264 13.56 -27.47 0.18
CA HIS A 264 14.53 -26.84 1.08
C HIS A 264 14.64 -27.52 2.45
N GLY A 265 14.01 -28.70 2.63
CA GLY A 265 14.07 -29.46 3.87
C GLY A 265 13.41 -28.78 5.08
N ILE A 266 12.50 -27.84 4.85
CA ILE A 266 11.73 -27.15 5.89
C ILE A 266 10.61 -28.08 6.33
N THR A 267 10.49 -28.31 7.64
CA THR A 267 9.54 -29.25 8.25
C THR A 267 8.87 -28.62 9.48
N GLY A 268 7.83 -29.29 9.99
CA GLY A 268 7.16 -28.87 11.23
C GLY A 268 5.92 -28.00 10.98
N GLU A 269 5.52 -27.22 11.99
CA GLU A 269 4.30 -26.40 11.95
C GLU A 269 4.32 -25.33 10.85
N ASP A 270 5.49 -24.88 10.42
CA ASP A 270 5.64 -23.87 9.37
C ASP A 270 5.21 -24.38 8.00
N THR A 271 5.19 -25.72 7.81
CA THR A 271 4.68 -26.38 6.60
C THR A 271 3.24 -26.87 6.74
N ALA A 272 2.60 -26.62 7.87
CA ALA A 272 1.20 -26.96 8.10
C ALA A 272 0.27 -26.20 7.14
N ARG A 273 -1.02 -26.48 7.25
CA ARG A 273 -2.04 -25.85 6.39
C ARG A 273 -1.83 -24.34 6.22
N ILE A 274 -1.83 -23.90 4.96
CA ILE A 274 -1.82 -22.51 4.54
C ILE A 274 -3.15 -22.27 3.82
N ASP A 275 -3.99 -21.39 4.35
CA ASP A 275 -5.34 -21.13 3.81
C ASP A 275 -5.31 -20.23 2.58
N MET A 276 -4.29 -19.40 2.43
CA MET A 276 -4.07 -18.59 1.23
C MET A 276 -3.72 -19.49 0.04
N GLY A 277 -4.48 -19.39 -1.05
CA GLY A 277 -4.12 -20.05 -2.32
C GLY A 277 -2.87 -19.45 -2.96
N ASP A 278 -2.28 -20.14 -3.94
CA ASP A 278 -1.14 -19.59 -4.68
C ASP A 278 -1.53 -18.35 -5.47
N MET A 279 -2.68 -18.41 -6.17
CA MET A 279 -3.22 -17.31 -6.95
C MET A 279 -4.63 -16.98 -6.48
N ASN A 280 -4.88 -15.71 -6.23
CA ASN A 280 -6.21 -15.17 -6.05
C ASN A 280 -6.56 -14.22 -7.21
N THR A 281 -7.77 -14.34 -7.72
CA THR A 281 -8.34 -13.40 -8.71
C THR A 281 -9.65 -12.86 -8.19
N THR A 282 -9.75 -11.54 -8.14
CA THR A 282 -10.93 -10.80 -7.67
C THR A 282 -11.48 -9.94 -8.80
N LEU A 283 -12.78 -10.03 -9.05
CA LEU A 283 -13.51 -9.16 -9.97
C LEU A 283 -14.44 -8.25 -9.17
N ILE A 284 -14.37 -6.95 -9.44
CA ILE A 284 -15.20 -5.93 -8.79
C ILE A 284 -16.00 -5.21 -9.86
N ARG A 285 -17.29 -4.96 -9.59
CA ARG A 285 -18.12 -4.07 -10.40
C ARG A 285 -18.46 -2.82 -9.60
N THR A 286 -18.30 -1.66 -10.23
CA THR A 286 -18.65 -0.37 -9.61
C THR A 286 -20.14 -0.04 -9.79
N ALA A 287 -20.64 0.93 -9.03
CA ALA A 287 -22.01 1.40 -9.13
C ALA A 287 -22.32 2.03 -10.51
N LYS A 288 -21.33 2.60 -11.17
CA LYS A 288 -21.45 3.12 -12.56
C LYS A 288 -21.20 2.07 -13.64
N GLY A 289 -21.07 0.80 -13.27
CA GLY A 289 -20.96 -0.32 -14.22
C GLY A 289 -19.55 -0.58 -14.76
N LYS A 290 -18.53 0.10 -14.23
CA LYS A 290 -17.13 -0.19 -14.54
C LYS A 290 -16.69 -1.49 -13.87
N THR A 291 -15.64 -2.12 -14.36
CA THR A 291 -15.09 -3.36 -13.78
C THR A 291 -13.62 -3.21 -13.41
N ILE A 292 -13.22 -3.93 -12.37
CA ILE A 292 -11.82 -3.99 -11.92
C ILE A 292 -11.46 -5.46 -11.73
N MET A 293 -10.30 -5.88 -12.24
CA MET A 293 -9.70 -7.17 -11.92
C MET A 293 -8.47 -6.96 -11.05
N ILE A 294 -8.39 -7.69 -9.93
CA ILE A 294 -7.22 -7.66 -9.04
C ILE A 294 -6.69 -9.08 -8.88
N GLN A 295 -5.38 -9.25 -9.05
CA GLN A 295 -4.69 -10.51 -8.82
C GLN A 295 -3.68 -10.41 -7.66
N HIS A 296 -3.50 -11.52 -6.96
CA HIS A 296 -2.49 -11.67 -5.91
C HIS A 296 -1.81 -13.04 -6.04
N ASP A 297 -0.48 -13.05 -6.08
CA ASP A 297 0.33 -14.25 -6.10
C ASP A 297 1.70 -13.96 -5.49
N VAL A 298 2.01 -14.58 -4.36
CA VAL A 298 3.31 -14.42 -3.68
C VAL A 298 4.02 -15.75 -3.42
N THR A 299 3.49 -16.83 -4.01
CA THR A 299 3.93 -18.22 -3.74
C THR A 299 4.25 -19.00 -5.01
N SER A 300 4.20 -18.38 -6.17
CA SER A 300 4.60 -18.98 -7.45
C SER A 300 5.88 -18.34 -8.01
N PRO A 301 6.67 -19.08 -8.81
CA PRO A 301 7.88 -18.57 -9.45
C PRO A 301 7.53 -17.70 -10.66
N ARG A 302 6.93 -16.54 -10.40
CA ARG A 302 6.54 -15.57 -11.43
C ARG A 302 7.39 -14.31 -11.34
N PRO A 303 7.78 -13.70 -12.48
CA PRO A 303 8.39 -12.39 -12.49
C PRO A 303 7.51 -11.36 -11.78
N TYR A 304 8.16 -10.40 -11.10
CA TYR A 304 7.47 -9.31 -10.45
C TYR A 304 6.53 -8.58 -11.42
N ASN A 305 5.27 -8.37 -11.01
CA ASN A 305 4.25 -7.78 -11.85
C ASN A 305 3.14 -7.14 -11.02
N ARG A 306 2.75 -5.92 -11.36
CA ARG A 306 1.58 -5.24 -10.75
C ARG A 306 0.43 -5.06 -11.74
N ILE A 307 0.57 -5.55 -12.97
CA ILE A 307 -0.33 -5.37 -14.11
C ILE A 307 -0.45 -3.89 -14.46
N HIS A 308 -1.29 -3.14 -13.80
CA HIS A 308 -1.66 -1.76 -14.08
C HIS A 308 -2.10 -1.56 -15.54
N MET A 309 -3.34 -1.96 -15.80
CA MET A 309 -4.00 -1.79 -17.10
C MET A 309 -5.22 -0.89 -16.95
N VAL A 310 -5.44 -0.03 -17.95
CA VAL A 310 -6.56 0.92 -18.01
C VAL A 310 -7.15 0.86 -19.39
N SER A 311 -8.45 0.54 -19.51
CA SER A 311 -9.18 0.47 -20.76
C SER A 311 -10.30 1.51 -20.79
N GLY A 312 -10.24 2.41 -21.75
CA GLY A 312 -11.25 3.43 -21.97
C GLY A 312 -11.82 3.37 -23.38
N THR A 313 -12.77 4.26 -23.66
CA THR A 313 -13.46 4.33 -24.97
C THR A 313 -12.60 4.92 -26.08
N LYS A 314 -11.48 5.58 -25.76
CA LYS A 314 -10.59 6.24 -26.72
C LYS A 314 -9.12 5.79 -26.60
N GLY A 315 -8.81 4.94 -25.63
CA GLY A 315 -7.45 4.49 -25.46
C GLY A 315 -7.27 3.46 -24.36
N PHE A 316 -6.09 2.91 -24.35
CA PHE A 316 -5.64 1.85 -23.47
C PHE A 316 -4.23 2.17 -22.97
N ALA A 317 -3.92 1.81 -21.72
CA ALA A 317 -2.58 1.88 -21.16
C ALA A 317 -2.28 0.62 -20.39
N GLN A 318 -1.04 0.15 -20.43
CA GLN A 318 -0.52 -0.92 -19.56
C GLN A 318 0.93 -0.65 -19.17
N LYS A 319 1.32 -1.15 -18.00
CA LYS A 319 2.70 -1.08 -17.51
C LYS A 319 3.47 -2.40 -17.70
N TYR A 320 2.83 -3.52 -17.40
CA TYR A 320 3.45 -4.84 -17.41
C TYR A 320 2.76 -5.80 -18.40
N PRO A 321 3.48 -6.75 -19.02
CA PRO A 321 4.94 -6.93 -18.98
C PRO A 321 5.69 -5.91 -19.83
N LEU A 322 5.03 -5.23 -20.74
CA LEU A 322 5.57 -4.18 -21.59
C LEU A 322 4.78 -2.90 -21.38
N THR A 323 5.49 -1.81 -21.13
CA THR A 323 4.86 -0.51 -21.01
C THR A 323 4.41 -0.02 -22.38
N GLY A 324 3.12 0.35 -22.49
CA GLY A 324 2.55 0.81 -23.74
C GLY A 324 1.25 1.58 -23.54
N ILE A 325 0.97 2.44 -24.53
CA ILE A 325 -0.29 3.19 -24.68
C ILE A 325 -0.78 2.98 -26.10
N ALA A 326 -2.09 2.75 -26.24
CA ALA A 326 -2.75 2.70 -27.54
C ALA A 326 -3.89 3.72 -27.56
N LEU A 327 -4.03 4.48 -28.65
CA LEU A 327 -4.99 5.58 -28.76
C LEU A 327 -5.74 5.52 -30.10
N GLU A 328 -7.02 5.87 -30.10
CA GLU A 328 -7.77 6.14 -31.31
C GLU A 328 -7.06 7.19 -32.22
N PRO A 329 -7.13 7.08 -33.56
CA PRO A 329 -7.89 6.09 -34.31
C PRO A 329 -7.15 4.74 -34.57
N ASN A 330 -5.92 4.56 -34.10
CA ASN A 330 -5.11 3.38 -34.40
C ASN A 330 -4.87 2.51 -33.12
N ALA A 331 -5.91 2.29 -32.35
CA ALA A 331 -5.80 1.62 -31.04
C ALA A 331 -5.55 0.09 -31.13
N HIS A 332 -5.33 -0.49 -32.29
CA HIS A 332 -4.90 -1.90 -32.43
C HIS A 332 -3.43 -2.14 -32.11
N GLU A 333 -2.63 -1.09 -32.12
CA GLU A 333 -1.20 -1.17 -31.87
C GLU A 333 -0.81 -0.14 -30.83
N PHE A 334 0.24 -0.46 -30.05
CA PHE A 334 0.84 0.56 -29.18
C PHE A 334 1.48 1.66 -30.01
N VAL A 335 1.40 2.87 -29.50
CA VAL A 335 2.16 3.99 -30.09
C VAL A 335 3.65 3.68 -30.11
N SER A 336 4.40 4.32 -31.01
CA SER A 336 5.87 4.18 -31.03
C SER A 336 6.50 4.59 -29.70
N GLN A 337 7.69 4.07 -29.39
CA GLN A 337 8.42 4.44 -28.17
C GLN A 337 8.63 5.97 -28.08
N GLN A 338 8.95 6.63 -29.17
CA GLN A 338 9.12 8.08 -29.21
C GLN A 338 7.82 8.82 -28.86
N THR A 339 6.66 8.32 -29.32
CA THR A 339 5.35 8.88 -28.96
C THR A 339 5.02 8.61 -27.50
N LEU A 340 5.32 7.40 -27.01
CA LEU A 340 5.13 7.06 -25.58
C LEU A 340 5.94 7.99 -24.69
N ASP A 341 7.22 8.18 -24.97
CA ASP A 341 8.09 9.07 -24.20
C ASP A 341 7.58 10.52 -24.19
N SER A 342 7.06 10.98 -25.36
CA SER A 342 6.47 12.31 -25.48
C SER A 342 5.18 12.43 -24.65
N LEU A 343 4.30 11.42 -24.69
CA LEU A 343 3.08 11.39 -23.88
C LEU A 343 3.41 11.38 -22.38
N LEU A 344 4.34 10.54 -21.95
CA LEU A 344 4.76 10.49 -20.54
C LEU A 344 5.31 11.84 -20.06
N LYS A 345 6.02 12.56 -20.90
CA LYS A 345 6.52 13.90 -20.57
C LYS A 345 5.41 14.95 -20.53
N VAL A 346 4.49 14.94 -21.51
CA VAL A 346 3.37 15.90 -21.59
C VAL A 346 2.40 15.71 -20.43
N TYR A 347 2.12 14.45 -20.08
CA TYR A 347 1.20 14.10 -19.02
C TYR A 347 1.89 13.75 -17.68
N GLU A 348 3.16 14.13 -17.52
CA GLU A 348 3.81 14.03 -16.20
C GLU A 348 2.93 14.72 -15.17
N HIS A 349 2.57 13.99 -14.10
CA HIS A 349 1.68 14.53 -13.08
C HIS A 349 2.36 15.70 -12.35
N PRO A 350 1.66 16.84 -12.12
CA PRO A 350 2.26 18.01 -11.45
C PRO A 350 2.97 17.69 -10.15
N PHE A 351 2.40 16.80 -9.34
CA PHE A 351 3.03 16.31 -8.10
C PHE A 351 4.38 15.63 -8.36
N CYS A 352 4.46 14.72 -9.34
CA CYS A 352 5.72 14.05 -9.68
C CYS A 352 6.77 15.03 -10.19
N LYS A 353 6.34 16.03 -10.98
CA LYS A 353 7.23 17.07 -11.47
C LYS A 353 7.83 17.89 -10.33
N GLU A 354 6.98 18.40 -9.44
CA GLU A 354 7.40 19.24 -8.31
C GLU A 354 8.32 18.48 -7.35
N ILE A 355 7.83 17.33 -6.84
CA ILE A 355 8.59 16.53 -5.85
C ILE A 355 9.80 15.88 -6.51
N GLY A 356 9.66 15.36 -7.74
CA GLY A 356 10.76 14.73 -8.47
C GLY A 356 11.89 15.69 -8.80
N GLU A 357 11.60 16.96 -9.08
CA GLU A 357 12.65 17.99 -9.27
C GLU A 357 13.39 18.30 -7.97
N LYS A 358 12.67 18.40 -6.84
CA LYS A 358 13.29 18.56 -5.52
C LYS A 358 14.17 17.36 -5.18
N ALA A 359 13.66 16.15 -5.33
CA ALA A 359 14.38 14.92 -5.03
C ALA A 359 15.64 14.74 -5.87
N ARG A 360 15.58 15.03 -7.17
CA ARG A 360 16.78 14.95 -8.05
C ARG A 360 17.87 15.95 -7.67
N LYS A 361 17.50 17.11 -7.13
CA LYS A 361 18.47 18.12 -6.68
C LYS A 361 19.16 17.74 -5.38
N GLU A 362 18.47 17.08 -4.49
CA GLU A 362 18.94 16.82 -3.12
C GLU A 362 19.53 15.43 -2.93
N VAL A 363 19.10 14.42 -3.65
CA VAL A 363 19.35 13.02 -3.30
C VAL A 363 19.58 12.19 -4.53
N TRP A 364 20.04 12.33 -5.58
CA TRP A 364 20.33 11.33 -6.67
C TRP A 364 19.52 10.00 -6.61
N ILE A 365 18.31 10.02 -6.09
CA ILE A 365 17.46 8.84 -5.84
C ILE A 365 16.35 8.82 -6.88
N SER A 366 16.13 7.65 -7.48
CA SER A 366 14.97 7.42 -8.34
C SER A 366 13.66 7.65 -7.56
N LEU A 367 12.64 8.19 -8.22
CA LEU A 367 11.29 8.46 -7.65
C LEU A 367 10.67 7.30 -6.85
N TRP A 368 11.14 6.08 -7.04
CA TRP A 368 10.76 4.88 -6.30
C TRP A 368 10.99 4.94 -4.78
N ILE A 369 11.76 5.92 -4.32
CA ILE A 369 12.25 5.96 -2.95
C ILE A 369 11.56 7.05 -2.12
N ILE A 370 10.82 7.96 -2.75
CA ILE A 370 10.30 9.17 -2.06
C ILE A 370 8.89 9.00 -1.49
N VAL A 371 8.21 7.91 -1.78
CA VAL A 371 6.86 7.67 -1.26
C VAL A 371 6.81 6.44 -0.37
#